data_ad902d0ec5b1ebba32372c5448f3bc3f
#
_entry.id   ad902d0ec5b1ebba32372c5448f3bc3f
#
_cell.length_a   1.000
_cell.length_b   1.000
_cell.length_c   1.000
_cell.angle_alpha   90.00
_cell.angle_beta   90.00
_cell.angle_gamma   90.00
#
_symmetry.space_group_name_H-M   'P 1'
#
loop_
_entity.id
_entity.type
_entity.pdbx_description
1 polymer ?
#
loop_
_entity_poly.entity_id
_entity_poly.type
_entity_poly.pdbx_seq_one_letter_code
_entity_poly.pdbx_strand_id
1 'polypeptide(L)'
;MMEEQKAEKIFIDKASGKNTDRKDFKAMMAFVRAGDTVIVESISRIARNTRDLLTIISSLTEKGVEFVSLKENIDTTTPHGRFMLTVFGALAELERESILERQREGIEIAKAEGKYKGRKPVAVNEAKFRAVCARWRAGEITATVAMQEVGLKSNTFYRRVKAMNL
;
A
#
# COMPACT_ATOMS: atom_id res chain seq x y z
N MET A 1 -29.93 -15.38 -12.06
CA MET A 1 -28.55 -15.48 -12.65
C MET A 1 -27.61 -16.37 -11.82
N MET A 2 -27.34 -16.10 -10.54
CA MET A 2 -26.49 -17.01 -9.71
C MET A 2 -27.19 -18.34 -9.38
N GLU A 3 -28.49 -18.37 -9.20
CA GLU A 3 -29.28 -19.59 -8.96
C GLU A 3 -29.32 -20.55 -10.18
N GLU A 4 -29.20 -20.01 -11.39
CA GLU A 4 -29.13 -20.80 -12.63
C GLU A 4 -27.80 -21.56 -12.78
N GLN A 5 -26.74 -21.10 -12.10
CA GLN A 5 -25.40 -21.73 -12.15
C GLN A 5 -25.26 -22.93 -11.19
N LYS A 6 -26.34 -23.32 -10.48
CA LYS A 6 -26.32 -24.43 -9.50
C LYS A 6 -25.17 -24.34 -8.50
N ALA A 7 -24.89 -23.11 -8.01
CA ALA A 7 -23.82 -22.88 -7.05
C ALA A 7 -24.07 -23.66 -5.76
N GLU A 8 -23.11 -24.44 -5.30
CA GLU A 8 -23.19 -25.21 -4.06
C GLU A 8 -23.26 -24.29 -2.83
N LYS A 9 -22.57 -23.15 -2.87
CA LYS A 9 -22.55 -22.16 -1.80
C LYS A 9 -22.46 -20.75 -2.35
N ILE A 10 -23.23 -19.84 -1.77
CA ILE A 10 -23.25 -18.41 -2.15
C ILE A 10 -22.70 -17.58 -0.98
N PHE A 11 -21.79 -16.65 -1.29
CA PHE A 11 -21.21 -15.69 -0.37
C PHE A 11 -21.65 -14.27 -0.77
N ILE A 12 -22.19 -13.49 0.16
CA ILE A 12 -22.75 -12.17 -0.14
C ILE A 12 -22.20 -11.14 0.82
N ASP A 13 -21.24 -10.33 0.37
CA ASP A 13 -20.80 -9.13 1.09
C ASP A 13 -21.78 -7.97 0.83
N LYS A 14 -22.54 -7.56 1.86
CA LYS A 14 -23.41 -6.38 1.81
C LYS A 14 -22.67 -5.05 2.03
N ALA A 15 -21.37 -5.00 1.76
CA ALA A 15 -20.54 -3.84 2.05
C ALA A 15 -20.61 -2.80 0.93
N SER A 16 -20.98 -1.55 1.27
CA SER A 16 -20.74 -0.39 0.42
C SER A 16 -19.23 -0.11 0.32
N GLY A 17 -18.75 0.42 -0.82
CA GLY A 17 -17.33 0.51 -1.23
C GLY A 17 -16.33 1.18 -0.27
N LYS A 18 -16.73 1.55 0.96
CA LYS A 18 -15.86 2.10 2.03
C LYS A 18 -15.42 1.07 3.07
N ASN A 19 -16.07 -0.07 3.20
CA ASN A 19 -15.75 -1.02 4.25
C ASN A 19 -14.76 -2.07 3.76
N THR A 20 -13.57 -2.10 4.39
CA THR A 20 -12.46 -3.01 4.08
C THR A 20 -12.67 -4.43 4.63
N ASP A 21 -13.68 -4.63 5.49
CA ASP A 21 -13.93 -5.94 6.11
C ASP A 21 -14.87 -6.79 5.24
N ARG A 22 -14.27 -7.50 4.29
CA ARG A 22 -14.92 -8.45 3.38
C ARG A 22 -14.97 -9.82 4.05
N LYS A 23 -15.85 -9.98 5.04
CA LYS A 23 -15.94 -11.22 5.83
C LYS A 23 -16.32 -12.41 4.96
N ASP A 24 -17.32 -12.24 4.09
CA ASP A 24 -17.79 -13.30 3.23
C ASP A 24 -16.79 -13.63 2.11
N PHE A 25 -16.06 -12.64 1.59
CA PHE A 25 -14.93 -12.87 0.68
C PHE A 25 -13.82 -13.70 1.36
N LYS A 26 -13.43 -13.35 2.59
CA LYS A 26 -12.42 -14.11 3.34
C LYS A 26 -12.91 -15.53 3.64
N ALA A 27 -14.20 -15.69 3.99
CA ALA A 27 -14.82 -16.99 4.22
C ALA A 27 -14.85 -17.82 2.93
N MET A 28 -15.16 -17.21 1.78
CA MET A 28 -15.09 -17.86 0.47
C MET A 28 -13.65 -18.34 0.17
N MET A 29 -12.66 -17.45 0.31
CA MET A 29 -11.25 -17.80 0.07
C MET A 29 -10.75 -18.93 1.00
N ALA A 30 -11.27 -19.03 2.21
CA ALA A 30 -10.95 -20.12 3.13
C ALA A 30 -11.71 -21.42 2.81
N PHE A 31 -12.88 -21.32 2.18
CA PHE A 31 -13.75 -22.45 1.87
C PHE A 31 -13.32 -23.22 0.62
N VAL A 32 -12.92 -22.49 -0.43
CA VAL A 32 -12.61 -23.09 -1.74
C VAL A 32 -11.38 -23.98 -1.71
N ARG A 33 -11.43 -25.09 -2.48
CA ARG A 33 -10.42 -26.15 -2.59
C ARG A 33 -10.06 -26.39 -4.05
N ALA A 34 -8.99 -27.12 -4.26
CA ALA A 34 -8.57 -27.53 -5.60
C ALA A 34 -9.70 -28.27 -6.33
N GLY A 35 -9.98 -27.88 -7.56
CA GLY A 35 -11.06 -28.37 -8.40
C GLY A 35 -12.37 -27.59 -8.29
N ASP A 36 -12.48 -26.65 -7.34
CA ASP A 36 -13.65 -25.76 -7.25
C ASP A 36 -13.59 -24.66 -8.32
N THR A 37 -14.75 -24.07 -8.63
CA THR A 37 -14.88 -22.90 -9.49
C THR A 37 -15.57 -21.77 -8.74
N VAL A 38 -14.93 -20.60 -8.67
CA VAL A 38 -15.54 -19.37 -8.13
C VAL A 38 -16.21 -18.62 -9.26
N ILE A 39 -17.53 -18.44 -9.15
CA ILE A 39 -18.33 -17.71 -10.14
C ILE A 39 -18.75 -16.36 -9.54
N VAL A 40 -18.51 -15.27 -10.25
CA VAL A 40 -18.93 -13.92 -9.86
C VAL A 40 -19.87 -13.34 -10.94
N GLU A 41 -20.79 -12.49 -10.51
CA GLU A 41 -21.65 -11.73 -11.44
C GLU A 41 -20.82 -10.80 -12.31
N SER A 42 -19.88 -10.07 -11.69
CA SER A 42 -18.94 -9.16 -12.35
C SER A 42 -17.65 -9.00 -11.54
N ILE A 43 -16.57 -8.62 -12.22
CA ILE A 43 -15.27 -8.32 -11.62
C ILE A 43 -15.39 -7.28 -10.50
N SER A 44 -16.23 -6.27 -10.67
CA SER A 44 -16.43 -5.20 -9.69
C SER A 44 -16.97 -5.68 -8.34
N ARG A 45 -17.52 -6.89 -8.26
CA ARG A 45 -17.98 -7.52 -7.01
C ARG A 45 -16.83 -8.10 -6.21
N ILE A 46 -15.80 -8.59 -6.88
CA ILE A 46 -14.68 -9.26 -6.23
C ILE A 46 -13.43 -8.37 -6.08
N ALA A 47 -13.17 -7.50 -7.04
CA ALA A 47 -11.98 -6.66 -7.10
C ALA A 47 -12.31 -5.16 -7.21
N ARG A 48 -11.46 -4.30 -6.66
CA ARG A 48 -11.60 -2.84 -6.71
C ARG A 48 -10.86 -2.21 -7.90
N ASN A 49 -9.84 -2.88 -8.38
CA ASN A 49 -9.01 -2.50 -9.50
C ASN A 49 -8.38 -3.74 -10.14
N THR A 50 -7.74 -3.57 -11.28
CA THR A 50 -7.13 -4.66 -12.06
C THR A 50 -6.06 -5.41 -11.25
N ARG A 51 -5.25 -4.73 -10.46
CA ARG A 51 -4.21 -5.36 -9.62
C ARG A 51 -4.81 -6.26 -8.55
N ASP A 52 -5.86 -5.78 -7.87
CA ASP A 52 -6.60 -6.55 -6.85
C ASP A 52 -7.19 -7.83 -7.48
N LEU A 53 -7.80 -7.70 -8.68
CA LEU A 53 -8.30 -8.83 -9.45
C LEU A 53 -7.21 -9.86 -9.73
N LEU A 54 -6.08 -9.44 -10.28
CA LEU A 54 -4.97 -10.33 -10.64
C LEU A 54 -4.40 -11.04 -9.40
N THR A 55 -4.29 -10.34 -8.27
CA THR A 55 -3.85 -10.93 -6.99
C THR A 55 -4.82 -12.01 -6.52
N ILE A 56 -6.12 -11.74 -6.61
CA ILE A 56 -7.17 -12.70 -6.21
C ILE A 56 -7.12 -13.93 -7.12
N ILE A 57 -7.05 -13.73 -8.43
CA ILE A 57 -7.00 -14.84 -9.39
C ILE A 57 -5.72 -15.66 -9.21
N SER A 58 -4.56 -15.03 -9.01
CA SER A 58 -3.31 -15.75 -8.71
C SER A 58 -3.49 -16.65 -7.48
N SER A 59 -4.06 -16.11 -6.40
CA SER A 59 -4.31 -16.87 -5.17
C SER A 59 -5.29 -18.03 -5.36
N LEU A 60 -6.29 -17.88 -6.23
CA LEU A 60 -7.21 -18.96 -6.59
C LEU A 60 -6.50 -20.02 -7.42
N THR A 61 -5.75 -19.62 -8.44
CA THR A 61 -4.98 -20.52 -9.30
C THR A 61 -3.95 -21.32 -8.52
N GLU A 62 -3.23 -20.70 -7.57
CA GLU A 62 -2.29 -21.39 -6.66
C GLU A 62 -2.96 -22.46 -5.81
N LYS A 63 -4.25 -22.30 -5.51
CA LYS A 63 -5.08 -23.31 -4.84
C LYS A 63 -5.68 -24.35 -5.78
N GLY A 64 -5.49 -24.21 -7.08
CA GLY A 64 -6.14 -25.07 -8.10
C GLY A 64 -7.62 -24.79 -8.26
N VAL A 65 -8.06 -23.55 -7.99
CA VAL A 65 -9.45 -23.08 -8.09
C VAL A 65 -9.60 -22.24 -9.35
N GLU A 66 -10.61 -22.54 -10.14
CA GLU A 66 -10.94 -21.80 -11.37
C GLU A 66 -11.83 -20.57 -11.07
N PHE A 67 -11.79 -19.58 -11.97
CA PHE A 67 -12.54 -18.34 -11.82
C PHE A 67 -13.36 -18.02 -13.06
N VAL A 68 -14.63 -17.65 -12.86
CA VAL A 68 -15.56 -17.26 -13.91
C VAL A 68 -16.23 -15.93 -13.57
N SER A 69 -16.17 -14.96 -14.48
CA SER A 69 -16.96 -13.72 -14.42
C SER A 69 -18.01 -13.70 -15.52
N LEU A 70 -19.28 -13.64 -15.12
CA LEU A 70 -20.40 -13.78 -16.06
C LEU A 70 -20.55 -12.55 -16.95
N LYS A 71 -20.45 -11.34 -16.37
CA LYS A 71 -20.65 -10.09 -17.10
C LYS A 71 -19.55 -9.80 -18.10
N GLU A 72 -18.30 -10.02 -17.71
CA GLU A 72 -17.12 -9.78 -18.54
C GLU A 72 -16.77 -11.00 -19.41
N ASN A 73 -17.48 -12.12 -19.26
CA ASN A 73 -17.28 -13.37 -19.99
C ASN A 73 -15.83 -13.88 -19.91
N ILE A 74 -15.26 -13.80 -18.71
CA ILE A 74 -13.91 -14.31 -18.41
C ILE A 74 -14.05 -15.65 -17.71
N ASP A 75 -13.36 -16.65 -18.24
CA ASP A 75 -13.36 -18.02 -17.73
C ASP A 75 -11.93 -18.57 -17.77
N THR A 76 -11.33 -18.78 -16.60
CA THR A 76 -9.95 -19.27 -16.49
C THR A 76 -9.77 -20.72 -16.91
N THR A 77 -10.85 -21.48 -17.02
CA THR A 77 -10.78 -22.85 -17.57
C THR A 77 -10.43 -22.85 -19.05
N THR A 78 -10.74 -21.75 -19.75
CA THR A 78 -10.53 -21.62 -21.18
C THR A 78 -9.19 -20.94 -21.52
N PRO A 79 -8.55 -21.30 -22.66
CA PRO A 79 -7.37 -20.57 -23.14
C PRO A 79 -7.63 -19.07 -23.38
N HIS A 80 -8.84 -18.71 -23.85
CA HIS A 80 -9.25 -17.34 -24.08
C HIS A 80 -9.31 -16.54 -22.78
N GLY A 81 -9.92 -17.07 -21.73
CA GLY A 81 -9.99 -16.40 -20.41
C GLY A 81 -8.62 -16.19 -19.79
N ARG A 82 -7.72 -17.18 -19.88
CA ARG A 82 -6.32 -17.03 -19.44
C ARG A 82 -5.56 -15.97 -20.24
N PHE A 83 -5.76 -15.90 -21.54
CA PHE A 83 -5.19 -14.85 -22.38
C PHE A 83 -5.70 -13.47 -21.97
N MET A 84 -7.00 -13.29 -21.75
CA MET A 84 -7.58 -12.03 -21.27
C MET A 84 -6.97 -11.57 -19.95
N LEU A 85 -6.72 -12.48 -19.01
CA LEU A 85 -6.02 -12.15 -17.77
C LEU A 85 -4.59 -11.67 -17.99
N THR A 86 -3.88 -12.25 -18.94
CA THR A 86 -2.53 -11.79 -19.31
C THR A 86 -2.57 -10.36 -19.86
N VAL A 87 -3.57 -10.04 -20.68
CA VAL A 87 -3.78 -8.66 -21.20
C VAL A 87 -4.07 -7.70 -20.07
N PHE A 88 -4.93 -8.06 -19.11
CA PHE A 88 -5.18 -7.22 -17.92
C PHE A 88 -3.92 -7.03 -17.08
N GLY A 89 -3.09 -8.05 -16.96
CA GLY A 89 -1.79 -7.96 -16.27
C GLY A 89 -0.88 -6.93 -16.92
N ALA A 90 -0.72 -7.02 -18.23
CA ALA A 90 0.09 -6.07 -19.01
C ALA A 90 -0.45 -4.63 -18.90
N LEU A 91 -1.77 -4.46 -18.96
CA LEU A 91 -2.40 -3.15 -18.80
C LEU A 91 -2.17 -2.55 -17.41
N ALA A 92 -2.29 -3.35 -16.34
CA ALA A 92 -2.05 -2.90 -14.98
C ALA A 92 -0.58 -2.47 -14.75
N GLU A 93 0.38 -3.14 -15.41
CA GLU A 93 1.79 -2.76 -15.35
C GLU A 93 2.04 -1.45 -16.11
N LEU A 94 1.47 -1.30 -17.31
CA LEU A 94 1.54 -0.05 -18.07
C LEU A 94 0.98 1.16 -17.29
N GLU A 95 -0.18 0.99 -16.65
CA GLU A 95 -0.76 2.03 -15.79
C GLU A 95 0.18 2.40 -14.64
N ARG A 96 0.81 1.40 -14.01
CA ARG A 96 1.78 1.61 -12.94
C ARG A 96 2.99 2.40 -13.40
N GLU A 97 3.58 2.02 -14.53
CA GLU A 97 4.73 2.71 -15.13
C GLU A 97 4.40 4.16 -15.44
N SER A 98 3.24 4.42 -16.05
CA SER A 98 2.77 5.77 -16.36
C SER A 98 2.54 6.64 -15.13
N ILE A 99 2.09 6.04 -14.00
CA ILE A 99 1.95 6.77 -12.72
C ILE A 99 3.33 7.12 -12.16
N LEU A 100 4.28 6.18 -12.18
CA LEU A 100 5.64 6.40 -11.67
C LEU A 100 6.39 7.46 -12.50
N GLU A 101 6.22 7.46 -13.81
CA GLU A 101 6.80 8.46 -14.71
C GLU A 101 6.28 9.86 -14.39
N ARG A 102 4.96 10.04 -14.35
CA ARG A 102 4.34 11.32 -13.95
C ARG A 102 4.77 11.78 -12.55
N GLN A 103 4.94 10.84 -11.62
CA GLN A 103 5.43 11.15 -10.28
C GLN A 103 6.90 11.65 -10.31
N ARG A 104 7.77 11.02 -11.10
CA ARG A 104 9.17 11.47 -11.29
C ARG A 104 9.22 12.87 -11.86
N GLU A 105 8.49 13.13 -12.94
CA GLU A 105 8.40 14.45 -13.56
C GLU A 105 7.90 15.52 -12.57
N GLY A 106 6.83 15.21 -11.82
CA GLY A 106 6.31 16.12 -10.80
C GLY A 106 7.32 16.43 -9.68
N ILE A 107 8.12 15.43 -9.26
CA ILE A 107 9.20 15.62 -8.29
C ILE A 107 10.32 16.49 -8.86
N GLU A 108 10.69 16.29 -10.12
CA GLU A 108 11.74 17.11 -10.80
C GLU A 108 11.31 18.56 -10.92
N ILE A 109 10.08 18.81 -11.35
CA ILE A 109 9.51 20.17 -11.41
C ILE A 109 9.51 20.81 -10.02
N ALA A 110 9.02 20.08 -8.99
CA ALA A 110 8.98 20.59 -7.62
C ALA A 110 10.39 20.87 -7.04
N LYS A 111 11.41 20.10 -7.44
CA LYS A 111 12.82 20.37 -7.09
C LYS A 111 13.34 21.62 -7.79
N ALA A 112 13.09 21.77 -9.09
CA ALA A 112 13.49 22.95 -9.87
C ALA A 112 12.86 24.23 -9.32
N GLU A 113 11.60 24.18 -8.90
CA GLU A 113 10.90 25.29 -8.26
C GLU A 113 11.26 25.51 -6.78
N GLY A 114 12.20 24.72 -6.20
CA GLY A 114 12.61 24.83 -4.81
C GLY A 114 11.52 24.46 -3.78
N LYS A 115 10.43 23.83 -4.23
CA LYS A 115 9.32 23.39 -3.36
C LYS A 115 9.66 22.13 -2.57
N TYR A 116 10.58 21.32 -3.08
CA TYR A 116 10.99 20.06 -2.47
C TYR A 116 12.03 20.28 -1.37
N LYS A 117 11.56 20.55 -0.15
CA LYS A 117 12.43 20.87 1.00
C LYS A 117 12.81 19.65 1.86
N GLY A 118 12.42 18.47 1.46
CA GLY A 118 12.64 17.23 2.23
C GLY A 118 11.89 17.20 3.57
N ARG A 119 12.39 16.41 4.51
CA ARG A 119 11.82 16.31 5.86
C ARG A 119 12.08 17.60 6.64
N LYS A 120 11.01 18.19 7.21
CA LYS A 120 11.14 19.35 8.09
C LYS A 120 12.07 19.02 9.27
N PRO A 121 12.99 19.94 9.65
CA PRO A 121 13.80 19.80 10.84
C PRO A 121 12.91 19.62 12.09
N VAL A 122 13.36 18.82 13.04
CA VAL A 122 12.67 18.66 14.33
C VAL A 122 12.65 20.02 15.02
N ALA A 123 11.45 20.52 15.36
CA ALA A 123 11.33 21.76 16.09
C ALA A 123 11.90 21.58 17.52
N VAL A 124 12.75 22.51 17.94
CA VAL A 124 13.34 22.53 19.29
C VAL A 124 13.29 23.96 19.77
N ASN A 125 12.97 24.11 21.06
CA ASN A 125 13.09 25.43 21.71
C ASN A 125 14.57 25.82 21.78
N GLU A 126 14.96 26.85 21.02
CA GLU A 126 16.36 27.27 20.89
C GLU A 126 16.96 27.75 22.21
N ALA A 127 16.19 28.48 23.04
CA ALA A 127 16.65 28.95 24.34
C ALA A 127 16.97 27.77 25.27
N LYS A 128 16.05 26.79 25.33
CA LYS A 128 16.30 25.54 26.08
C LYS A 128 17.49 24.77 25.54
N PHE A 129 17.63 24.67 24.22
CA PHE A 129 18.73 23.96 23.58
C PHE A 129 20.07 24.59 23.91
N ARG A 130 20.22 25.95 23.84
CA ARG A 130 21.43 26.69 24.20
C ARG A 130 21.79 26.49 25.68
N ALA A 131 20.81 26.60 26.59
CA ALA A 131 21.04 26.40 28.02
C ALA A 131 21.54 24.98 28.33
N VAL A 132 20.95 23.96 27.74
CA VAL A 132 21.37 22.58 27.90
C VAL A 132 22.77 22.33 27.32
N CYS A 133 23.08 22.89 26.15
CA CYS A 133 24.42 22.82 25.56
C CYS A 133 25.48 23.52 26.43
N ALA A 134 25.19 24.64 27.06
CA ALA A 134 26.09 25.33 27.97
C ALA A 134 26.45 24.47 29.19
N ARG A 135 25.44 23.85 29.82
CA ARG A 135 25.64 22.92 30.98
C ARG A 135 26.46 21.69 30.55
N TRP A 136 26.20 21.15 29.36
CA TRP A 136 26.98 20.04 28.81
C TRP A 136 28.44 20.46 28.57
N ARG A 137 28.70 21.60 27.98
CA ARG A 137 30.07 22.12 27.76
C ARG A 137 30.80 22.45 29.07
N ALA A 138 30.09 22.91 30.09
CA ALA A 138 30.66 23.12 31.44
C ALA A 138 30.96 21.80 32.19
N GLY A 139 30.54 20.64 31.63
CA GLY A 139 30.77 19.34 32.29
C GLY A 139 29.74 19.02 33.38
N GLU A 140 28.67 19.83 33.55
CA GLU A 140 27.64 19.62 34.57
C GLU A 140 26.75 18.41 34.25
N ILE A 141 26.55 18.14 32.97
CA ILE A 141 25.72 17.02 32.49
C ILE A 141 26.43 16.27 31.36
N THR A 142 26.11 14.99 31.20
CA THR A 142 26.63 14.19 30.09
C THR A 142 25.89 14.49 28.78
N ALA A 143 26.51 14.20 27.63
CA ALA A 143 25.87 14.33 26.32
C ALA A 143 24.53 13.53 26.23
N THR A 144 24.48 12.36 26.87
CA THR A 144 23.27 11.52 26.90
C THR A 144 22.13 12.22 27.61
N VAL A 145 22.40 12.84 28.78
CA VAL A 145 21.40 13.61 29.54
C VAL A 145 20.98 14.85 28.74
N ALA A 146 21.92 15.56 28.13
CA ALA A 146 21.61 16.71 27.29
C ALA A 146 20.67 16.33 26.11
N MET A 147 20.91 15.22 25.43
CA MET A 147 20.05 14.71 24.36
C MET A 147 18.65 14.36 24.85
N GLN A 148 18.54 13.74 26.03
CA GLN A 148 17.24 13.41 26.64
C GLN A 148 16.45 14.66 27.04
N GLU A 149 17.09 15.67 27.67
CA GLU A 149 16.42 16.91 28.07
C GLU A 149 15.83 17.68 26.90
N VAL A 150 16.48 17.63 25.70
CA VAL A 150 15.99 18.31 24.50
C VAL A 150 15.17 17.40 23.57
N GLY A 151 15.04 16.10 23.90
CA GLY A 151 14.26 15.13 23.12
C GLY A 151 14.84 14.83 21.73
N LEU A 152 16.16 14.89 21.56
CA LEU A 152 16.83 14.67 20.29
C LEU A 152 17.66 13.37 20.29
N LYS A 153 17.66 12.68 19.14
CA LYS A 153 18.62 11.58 18.88
C LYS A 153 20.02 12.13 18.62
N SER A 154 21.05 11.35 18.94
CA SER A 154 22.47 11.70 18.86
C SER A 154 22.84 12.45 17.56
N ASN A 155 22.59 11.87 16.38
CA ASN A 155 22.93 12.51 15.10
C ASN A 155 22.26 13.88 14.91
N THR A 156 21.01 14.06 15.37
CA THR A 156 20.29 15.32 15.26
C THR A 156 20.83 16.34 16.26
N PHE A 157 21.17 15.91 17.47
CA PHE A 157 21.77 16.76 18.49
C PHE A 157 23.10 17.36 18.03
N TYR A 158 24.07 16.52 17.67
CA TYR A 158 25.39 17.00 17.24
C TYR A 158 25.36 17.83 15.95
N ARG A 159 24.51 17.47 14.98
CA ARG A 159 24.31 18.28 13.78
C ARG A 159 23.81 19.67 14.12
N ARG A 160 22.91 19.81 15.12
CA ARG A 160 22.38 21.08 15.55
C ARG A 160 23.38 21.90 16.35
N VAL A 161 24.15 21.26 17.24
CA VAL A 161 25.30 21.91 17.94
C VAL A 161 26.26 22.52 16.92
N LYS A 162 26.63 21.76 15.89
CA LYS A 162 27.50 22.25 14.80
C LYS A 162 26.87 23.40 14.03
N ALA A 163 25.57 23.31 13.70
CA ALA A 163 24.87 24.34 12.92
C ALA A 163 24.69 25.65 13.70
N MET A 164 24.66 25.63 15.03
CA MET A 164 24.51 26.80 15.91
C MET A 164 25.85 27.29 16.50
N ASN A 165 26.96 26.68 16.11
CA ASN A 165 28.32 26.97 16.61
C ASN A 165 28.39 26.96 18.16
N LEU A 166 27.77 25.97 18.80
CA LEU A 166 27.72 25.79 20.25
C LEU A 166 28.74 24.76 20.73
#